data_b083c57bb1449a0b62645ef9d5e4ff52
#
_entry.id   b083c57bb1449a0b62645ef9d5e4ff52
#
_cell.length_a   1.000
_cell.length_b   1.000
_cell.length_c   1.000
_cell.angle_alpha   90.00
_cell.angle_beta   90.00
_cell.angle_gamma   90.00
#
_symmetry.space_group_name_H-M   'P 1'
#
loop_
_entity.id
_entity.type
_entity.pdbx_description
1 polymer ?
#
loop_
_entity_poly.entity_id
_entity_poly.type
_entity_poly.pdbx_seq_one_letter_code
_entity_poly.pdbx_strand_id
1 'polypeptide(L)'
;MHEPLVRNGTSVRGWLRVTLALICGLSIWTATQARADGMETLMVPSAAMGRDIPVAFQAGGPHSVLLLDAFNAAPDVSNWVTAGHALSSLAGKGVSIVAPAGGAYSLYTDWEGDGGKQWETFLTSELPDWLTANKGLAPHGNAVVGASQGGTAALTLAAFHPDRFRYAGSLSGFLTPAATTMNGAIAAGMAQYGGVDTQTMWGPVQLGRWNRHDPAVHVQLLVANDTRLWIYSPSTLTCSDPAAMIGYCDQAQGSNRDFYHRYRNDMGGNNAHFDLPVGGQHDWGSWGPQLAAMSADLTATIR
;
A
#
# COMPACT_ATOMS: atom_id res chain seq x y z
N MET A 1 32.18 -59.33 73.45
CA MET A 1 33.65 -59.48 73.33
C MET A 1 34.13 -58.43 72.36
N HIS A 2 34.99 -57.58 72.93
CA HIS A 2 35.96 -56.65 72.27
C HIS A 2 35.52 -55.48 71.38
N GLU A 3 35.43 -54.34 72.05
CA GLU A 3 36.04 -53.10 71.54
C GLU A 3 37.56 -53.32 71.30
N PRO A 4 38.27 -52.42 70.59
CA PRO A 4 38.40 -50.99 70.96
C PRO A 4 38.76 -49.98 69.85
N LEU A 5 38.55 -48.73 70.26
CA LEU A 5 39.47 -47.54 70.24
C LEU A 5 39.84 -46.83 68.89
N VAL A 6 39.35 -45.61 68.80
CA VAL A 6 40.02 -44.28 68.87
C VAL A 6 40.93 -43.86 67.67
N ARG A 7 40.62 -42.74 67.02
CA ARG A 7 41.42 -41.51 67.17
C ARG A 7 40.84 -40.29 66.37
N ASN A 8 40.94 -39.18 67.09
CA ASN A 8 40.64 -37.81 66.66
C ASN A 8 41.39 -37.36 65.43
N GLY A 9 40.77 -36.50 64.68
CA GLY A 9 41.44 -35.66 63.68
C GLY A 9 40.60 -34.42 63.37
N THR A 10 40.83 -33.37 64.10
CA THR A 10 40.33 -32.02 63.83
C THR A 10 40.91 -31.48 62.54
N SER A 11 40.07 -31.04 61.61
CA SER A 11 40.54 -30.12 60.54
C SER A 11 39.40 -29.14 60.20
N VAL A 12 39.70 -27.92 60.53
CA VAL A 12 38.98 -26.70 60.16
C VAL A 12 39.05 -26.53 58.64
N ARG A 13 37.91 -26.53 57.97
CA ARG A 13 37.86 -26.07 56.57
C ARG A 13 36.81 -25.01 56.44
N GLY A 14 37.31 -23.86 55.98
CA GLY A 14 36.61 -22.62 55.82
C GLY A 14 35.42 -22.74 54.82
N TRP A 15 34.42 -22.00 55.16
CA TRP A 15 33.25 -21.79 54.31
C TRP A 15 33.60 -20.83 53.18
N LEU A 16 33.78 -21.34 51.95
CA LEU A 16 33.81 -20.55 50.76
C LEU A 16 32.37 -20.23 50.36
N ARG A 17 31.93 -19.01 50.58
CA ARG A 17 30.66 -18.48 50.05
C ARG A 17 30.87 -18.23 48.57
N VAL A 18 30.36 -19.09 47.70
CA VAL A 18 30.23 -18.85 46.28
C VAL A 18 28.99 -18.01 46.07
N THR A 19 29.17 -16.73 45.82
CA THR A 19 28.10 -15.83 45.37
C THR A 19 27.91 -16.06 43.88
N LEU A 20 26.83 -16.78 43.53
CA LEU A 20 26.40 -16.93 42.14
C LEU A 20 25.77 -15.59 41.72
N ALA A 21 26.49 -14.78 40.97
CA ALA A 21 25.93 -13.62 40.27
C ALA A 21 25.12 -14.13 39.07
N LEU A 22 23.79 -14.09 39.18
CA LEU A 22 22.90 -14.25 38.05
C LEU A 22 23.07 -13.02 37.15
N ILE A 23 23.85 -13.14 36.10
CA ILE A 23 23.86 -12.20 34.97
C ILE A 23 22.65 -12.54 34.11
N CYS A 24 21.51 -11.85 34.35
CA CYS A 24 20.42 -11.80 33.36
C CYS A 24 20.93 -11.07 32.11
N GLY A 25 21.45 -11.84 31.17
CA GLY A 25 21.73 -11.34 29.84
C GLY A 25 20.41 -11.02 29.14
N LEU A 26 20.03 -9.73 29.10
CA LEU A 26 19.05 -9.24 28.14
C LEU A 26 19.66 -9.45 26.74
N SER A 27 19.32 -10.56 26.12
CA SER A 27 19.54 -10.77 24.70
C SER A 27 18.61 -9.80 23.98
N ILE A 28 19.14 -8.62 23.63
CA ILE A 28 18.49 -7.74 22.65
C ILE A 28 18.54 -8.51 21.32
N TRP A 29 17.44 -9.15 20.99
CA TRP A 29 17.22 -9.67 19.66
C TRP A 29 17.06 -8.47 18.72
N THR A 30 18.17 -7.94 18.20
CA THR A 30 18.14 -7.13 17.00
C THR A 30 17.76 -8.08 15.85
N ALA A 31 16.47 -8.12 15.54
CA ALA A 31 16.03 -8.75 14.30
C ALA A 31 16.71 -8.00 13.16
N THR A 32 17.76 -8.60 12.59
CA THR A 32 18.36 -8.15 11.35
C THR A 32 17.36 -8.49 10.26
N GLN A 33 16.42 -7.55 10.00
CA GLN A 33 15.50 -7.70 8.87
C GLN A 33 16.33 -7.69 7.59
N ALA A 34 16.14 -8.71 6.77
CA ALA A 34 16.75 -8.81 5.47
C ALA A 34 16.42 -7.54 4.66
N ARG A 35 17.42 -6.79 4.28
CA ARG A 35 17.29 -5.64 3.37
C ARG A 35 17.01 -6.20 1.99
N ALA A 36 15.79 -6.06 1.51
CA ALA A 36 15.52 -6.20 0.09
C ALA A 36 16.08 -4.93 -0.60
N ASP A 37 17.13 -5.07 -1.38
CA ASP A 37 17.68 -4.07 -2.32
C ASP A 37 17.84 -2.63 -1.78
N GLY A 38 18.24 -2.46 -0.52
CA GLY A 38 18.46 -1.13 0.08
C GLY A 38 17.23 -0.50 0.72
N MET A 39 16.07 -1.16 0.70
CA MET A 39 14.88 -0.75 1.46
C MET A 39 14.86 -1.40 2.84
N GLU A 40 14.39 -0.67 3.86
CA GLU A 40 14.09 -1.23 5.18
C GLU A 40 12.61 -1.63 5.25
N THR A 41 12.30 -2.67 6.02
CA THR A 41 10.91 -3.03 6.35
C THR A 41 10.57 -2.42 7.71
N LEU A 42 9.57 -1.56 7.72
CA LEU A 42 8.98 -0.99 8.93
C LEU A 42 7.76 -1.83 9.32
N MET A 43 7.56 -2.03 10.62
CA MET A 43 6.31 -2.57 11.16
C MET A 43 5.54 -1.40 11.75
N VAL A 44 4.55 -0.88 11.01
CA VAL A 44 3.80 0.30 11.40
C VAL A 44 2.51 -0.13 12.09
N PRO A 45 2.30 0.21 13.38
CA PRO A 45 1.10 -0.19 14.07
C PRO A 45 -0.13 0.52 13.49
N SER A 46 -1.21 -0.25 13.29
CA SER A 46 -2.53 0.27 12.94
C SER A 46 -3.50 -0.06 14.07
N ALA A 47 -3.91 0.96 14.81
CA ALA A 47 -4.93 0.83 15.83
C ALA A 47 -6.30 0.54 15.20
N ALA A 48 -6.57 1.13 14.03
CA ALA A 48 -7.81 0.92 13.30
C ALA A 48 -7.98 -0.53 12.83
N MET A 49 -6.88 -1.22 12.44
CA MET A 49 -6.92 -2.62 12.00
C MET A 49 -6.47 -3.63 13.07
N GLY A 50 -6.03 -3.14 14.26
CA GLY A 50 -5.61 -4.00 15.38
C GLY A 50 -4.37 -4.86 15.09
N ARG A 51 -3.50 -4.43 14.18
CA ARG A 51 -2.28 -5.16 13.76
C ARG A 51 -1.20 -4.23 13.24
N ASP A 52 0.03 -4.71 13.20
CA ASP A 52 1.12 -4.02 12.51
C ASP A 52 1.05 -4.28 11.00
N ILE A 53 1.33 -3.25 10.21
CA ILE A 53 1.38 -3.32 8.75
C ILE A 53 2.85 -3.26 8.31
N PRO A 54 3.34 -4.26 7.55
CA PRO A 54 4.66 -4.20 6.94
C PRO A 54 4.70 -3.10 5.88
N VAL A 55 5.68 -2.21 5.96
CA VAL A 55 5.88 -1.11 5.01
C VAL A 55 7.32 -1.13 4.52
N ALA A 56 7.52 -1.36 3.24
CA ALA A 56 8.82 -1.18 2.64
C ALA A 56 9.11 0.32 2.51
N PHE A 57 10.25 0.76 3.04
CA PHE A 57 10.63 2.16 3.14
C PHE A 57 12.04 2.41 2.64
N GLN A 58 12.21 3.48 1.86
CA GLN A 58 13.52 4.05 1.58
C GLN A 58 13.50 5.56 1.74
N ALA A 59 14.38 6.08 2.57
CA ALA A 59 14.57 7.51 2.72
C ALA A 59 15.20 8.12 1.46
N GLY A 60 14.71 9.29 1.03
CA GLY A 60 15.23 9.99 -0.15
C GLY A 60 14.89 11.49 -0.17
N GLY A 61 13.97 11.94 0.67
CA GLY A 61 13.57 13.33 0.79
C GLY A 61 12.43 13.49 1.79
N PRO A 62 12.00 14.72 2.10
CA PRO A 62 10.94 14.98 3.08
C PRO A 62 9.56 14.52 2.59
N HIS A 63 9.31 14.57 1.30
CA HIS A 63 8.06 14.10 0.72
C HIS A 63 8.17 12.64 0.26
N SER A 64 7.05 11.93 0.31
CA SER A 64 6.99 10.50 -0.01
C SER A 64 6.12 10.20 -1.23
N VAL A 65 6.43 9.06 -1.85
CA VAL A 65 5.59 8.39 -2.83
C VAL A 65 5.00 7.16 -2.16
N LEU A 66 3.70 7.20 -1.87
CA LEU A 66 2.93 6.08 -1.36
C LEU A 66 2.54 5.17 -2.53
N LEU A 67 2.94 3.90 -2.48
CA LEU A 67 2.74 2.93 -3.54
C LEU A 67 1.73 1.86 -3.13
N LEU A 68 0.63 1.72 -3.86
CA LEU A 68 -0.47 0.81 -3.57
C LEU A 68 -0.52 -0.34 -4.58
N ASP A 69 -0.53 -1.58 -4.08
CA ASP A 69 -0.47 -2.80 -4.88
C ASP A 69 -1.77 -3.11 -5.63
N ALA A 70 -1.69 -4.07 -6.55
CA ALA A 70 -2.83 -4.68 -7.23
C ALA A 70 -3.61 -5.66 -6.31
N PHE A 71 -4.64 -6.36 -6.83
CA PHE A 71 -5.51 -7.24 -6.04
C PHE A 71 -4.78 -8.31 -5.24
N ASN A 72 -3.76 -8.92 -5.82
CA ASN A 72 -2.98 -9.98 -5.21
C ASN A 72 -1.76 -9.47 -4.43
N ALA A 73 -1.93 -8.35 -3.72
CA ALA A 73 -0.88 -7.79 -2.86
C ALA A 73 -0.29 -8.85 -1.92
N ALA A 74 1.04 -8.96 -1.88
CA ALA A 74 1.70 -9.87 -0.98
C ALA A 74 1.54 -9.41 0.49
N PRO A 75 1.52 -10.35 1.46
CA PRO A 75 1.21 -10.00 2.85
C PRO A 75 2.38 -9.32 3.60
N ASP A 76 3.60 -9.50 3.15
CA ASP A 76 4.83 -9.14 3.87
C ASP A 76 5.70 -8.11 3.14
N VAL A 77 5.74 -8.13 1.81
CA VAL A 77 6.51 -7.19 0.99
C VAL A 77 5.67 -6.73 -0.20
N SER A 78 5.51 -5.41 -0.37
CA SER A 78 4.76 -4.85 -1.50
C SER A 78 5.29 -5.33 -2.86
N ASN A 79 4.38 -5.62 -3.76
CA ASN A 79 4.71 -6.01 -5.14
C ASN A 79 5.37 -4.87 -5.94
N TRP A 80 5.25 -3.63 -5.52
CA TRP A 80 6.03 -2.52 -6.06
C TRP A 80 7.52 -2.70 -5.87
N VAL A 81 7.94 -3.37 -4.78
CA VAL A 81 9.34 -3.69 -4.51
C VAL A 81 9.78 -4.90 -5.32
N THR A 82 8.99 -5.97 -5.31
CA THR A 82 9.39 -7.27 -5.88
C THR A 82 9.19 -7.38 -7.39
N ALA A 83 8.22 -6.64 -7.95
CA ALA A 83 7.86 -6.71 -9.36
C ALA A 83 7.73 -5.34 -10.05
N GLY A 84 7.38 -4.28 -9.30
CA GLY A 84 7.16 -2.93 -9.83
C GLY A 84 8.42 -2.07 -9.94
N HIS A 85 9.58 -2.57 -9.52
CA HIS A 85 10.89 -1.90 -9.61
C HIS A 85 10.91 -0.48 -9.00
N ALA A 86 10.19 -0.27 -7.88
CA ALA A 86 10.04 1.04 -7.24
C ALA A 86 11.38 1.69 -6.90
N LEU A 87 12.34 0.89 -6.40
CA LEU A 87 13.66 1.37 -6.03
C LEU A 87 14.40 1.96 -7.24
N SER A 88 14.49 1.21 -8.33
CA SER A 88 15.19 1.67 -9.53
C SER A 88 14.50 2.88 -10.20
N SER A 89 13.19 3.02 -10.01
CA SER A 89 12.40 4.11 -10.57
C SER A 89 12.50 5.42 -9.78
N LEU A 90 12.66 5.36 -8.45
CA LEU A 90 12.53 6.52 -7.56
C LEU A 90 13.76 6.82 -6.69
N ALA A 91 14.67 5.86 -6.48
CA ALA A 91 15.85 6.08 -5.67
C ALA A 91 16.72 7.23 -6.19
N GLY A 92 17.22 8.05 -5.26
CA GLY A 92 18.08 9.20 -5.60
C GLY A 92 17.36 10.39 -6.24
N LYS A 93 16.02 10.34 -6.36
CA LYS A 93 15.23 11.43 -6.97
C LYS A 93 14.71 12.47 -5.97
N GLY A 94 15.19 12.42 -4.71
CA GLY A 94 14.84 13.40 -3.67
C GLY A 94 13.45 13.22 -3.07
N VAL A 95 12.90 12.01 -3.17
CA VAL A 95 11.64 11.59 -2.55
C VAL A 95 11.84 10.29 -1.79
N SER A 96 11.09 10.08 -0.71
CA SER A 96 11.07 8.83 0.03
C SER A 96 10.06 7.86 -0.59
N ILE A 97 10.37 6.55 -0.56
CA ILE A 97 9.49 5.50 -1.06
C ILE A 97 8.79 4.85 0.13
N VAL A 98 7.46 4.72 0.05
CA VAL A 98 6.61 4.11 1.08
C VAL A 98 5.68 3.11 0.40
N ALA A 99 5.88 1.82 0.64
CA ALA A 99 5.10 0.76 -0.01
C ALA A 99 4.56 -0.22 1.06
N PRO A 100 3.33 0.01 1.56
CA PRO A 100 2.68 -0.91 2.51
C PRO A 100 2.30 -2.22 1.83
N ALA A 101 2.46 -3.33 2.53
CA ALA A 101 2.07 -4.67 2.10
C ALA A 101 0.74 -5.11 2.73
N GLY A 102 0.17 -6.22 2.26
CA GLY A 102 -0.99 -6.88 2.89
C GLY A 102 -2.35 -6.28 2.53
N GLY A 103 -2.42 -5.42 1.52
CA GLY A 103 -3.67 -4.81 1.03
C GLY A 103 -4.43 -5.66 0.00
N ALA A 104 -4.23 -6.98 -0.03
CA ALA A 104 -4.91 -7.85 -0.99
C ALA A 104 -6.43 -7.73 -0.91
N TYR A 105 -7.09 -7.56 -2.06
CA TYR A 105 -8.55 -7.49 -2.21
C TYR A 105 -9.22 -6.50 -1.25
N SER A 106 -8.55 -5.41 -0.89
CA SER A 106 -9.06 -4.41 0.07
C SER A 106 -9.64 -3.17 -0.61
N LEU A 107 -9.30 -2.92 -1.88
CA LEU A 107 -9.49 -1.64 -2.56
C LEU A 107 -8.95 -0.44 -1.77
N TYR A 108 -8.13 -0.71 -0.74
CA TYR A 108 -7.50 0.29 0.14
C TYR A 108 -8.50 1.28 0.77
N THR A 109 -9.68 0.77 1.14
CA THR A 109 -10.75 1.56 1.76
C THR A 109 -11.07 1.05 3.16
N ASP A 110 -11.81 1.83 3.92
CA ASP A 110 -12.38 1.37 5.19
C ASP A 110 -13.63 0.55 4.90
N TRP A 111 -13.64 -0.71 5.34
CA TRP A 111 -14.74 -1.63 5.14
C TRP A 111 -15.79 -1.48 6.24
N GLU A 112 -17.05 -1.43 5.87
CA GLU A 112 -18.15 -1.28 6.82
C GLU A 112 -18.35 -2.52 7.70
N GLY A 113 -18.17 -3.71 7.15
CA GLY A 113 -18.41 -5.00 7.82
C GLY A 113 -17.14 -5.74 8.24
N ASP A 114 -15.95 -5.15 8.10
CA ASP A 114 -14.68 -5.79 8.47
C ASP A 114 -13.70 -4.77 9.06
N GLY A 115 -13.66 -4.70 10.39
CA GLY A 115 -12.72 -3.81 11.11
C GLY A 115 -11.24 -4.12 10.89
N GLY A 116 -10.87 -5.29 10.36
CA GLY A 116 -9.50 -5.63 9.97
C GLY A 116 -9.04 -5.00 8.65
N LYS A 117 -9.93 -4.26 7.97
CA LYS A 117 -9.68 -3.62 6.68
C LYS A 117 -10.03 -2.13 6.72
N GLN A 118 -9.38 -1.37 7.58
CA GLN A 118 -9.52 0.09 7.71
C GLN A 118 -8.35 0.80 7.01
N TRP A 119 -8.24 0.55 5.70
CA TRP A 119 -7.08 0.99 4.93
C TRP A 119 -7.05 2.49 4.65
N GLU A 120 -8.18 3.14 4.40
CA GLU A 120 -8.20 4.60 4.20
C GLU A 120 -7.71 5.32 5.47
N THR A 121 -8.23 4.92 6.65
CA THR A 121 -7.76 5.44 7.95
C THR A 121 -6.26 5.21 8.15
N PHE A 122 -5.76 4.01 7.85
CA PHE A 122 -4.33 3.71 7.97
C PHE A 122 -3.50 4.60 7.04
N LEU A 123 -3.84 4.67 5.76
CA LEU A 123 -3.04 5.35 4.74
C LEU A 123 -3.06 6.89 4.83
N THR A 124 -4.12 7.47 5.40
CA THR A 124 -4.31 8.93 5.44
C THR A 124 -4.11 9.54 6.82
N SER A 125 -4.08 8.73 7.87
CA SER A 125 -3.90 9.20 9.25
C SER A 125 -2.75 8.47 9.95
N GLU A 126 -2.89 7.16 10.21
CA GLU A 126 -1.94 6.43 11.05
C GLU A 126 -0.52 6.36 10.45
N LEU A 127 -0.41 5.97 9.18
CA LEU A 127 0.87 5.85 8.47
C LEU A 127 1.58 7.20 8.31
N PRO A 128 0.95 8.29 7.83
CA PRO A 128 1.61 9.60 7.74
C PRO A 128 2.07 10.14 9.08
N ASP A 129 1.24 10.00 10.14
CA ASP A 129 1.59 10.48 11.48
C ASP A 129 2.77 9.68 12.05
N TRP A 130 2.78 8.36 11.85
CA TRP A 130 3.90 7.51 12.25
C TRP A 130 5.18 7.85 11.49
N LEU A 131 5.10 8.05 10.17
CA LEU A 131 6.25 8.42 9.33
C LEU A 131 6.80 9.81 9.68
N THR A 132 5.93 10.76 10.00
CA THR A 132 6.34 12.08 10.48
C THR A 132 7.11 11.98 11.78
N ALA A 133 6.57 11.23 12.75
CA ALA A 133 7.19 11.08 14.07
C ALA A 133 8.49 10.27 14.05
N ASN A 134 8.60 9.24 13.22
CA ASN A 134 9.69 8.27 13.28
C ASN A 134 10.71 8.41 12.13
N LYS A 135 10.35 9.03 11.02
CA LYS A 135 11.19 9.20 9.84
C LYS A 135 11.36 10.66 9.42
N GLY A 136 10.66 11.60 10.05
CA GLY A 136 10.73 13.03 9.77
C GLY A 136 10.13 13.42 8.41
N LEU A 137 9.22 12.60 7.87
CA LEU A 137 8.57 12.92 6.59
C LEU A 137 7.52 14.03 6.75
N ALA A 138 7.31 14.78 5.68
CA ALA A 138 6.25 15.76 5.61
C ALA A 138 4.88 15.07 5.61
N PRO A 139 3.93 15.49 6.48
CA PRO A 139 2.61 14.87 6.55
C PRO A 139 1.71 15.25 5.37
N HIS A 140 2.08 16.26 4.58
CA HIS A 140 1.29 16.84 3.49
C HIS A 140 2.09 16.96 2.20
N GLY A 141 1.38 17.10 1.07
CA GLY A 141 1.99 17.38 -0.23
C GLY A 141 2.74 16.20 -0.83
N ASN A 142 2.37 14.99 -0.50
CA ASN A 142 2.96 13.74 -0.97
C ASN A 142 2.35 13.28 -2.31
N ALA A 143 2.86 12.16 -2.86
CA ALA A 143 2.25 11.48 -3.99
C ALA A 143 1.64 10.15 -3.54
N VAL A 144 0.59 9.72 -4.24
CA VAL A 144 0.05 8.37 -4.16
C VAL A 144 -0.04 7.77 -5.56
N VAL A 145 0.51 6.58 -5.75
CA VAL A 145 0.49 5.86 -7.04
C VAL A 145 0.07 4.42 -6.79
N GLY A 146 -0.84 3.92 -7.61
CA GLY A 146 -1.30 2.55 -7.45
C GLY A 146 -1.57 1.83 -8.76
N ALA A 147 -1.51 0.50 -8.70
CA ALA A 147 -1.81 -0.39 -9.81
C ALA A 147 -3.16 -1.08 -9.57
N SER A 148 -4.00 -1.20 -10.62
CA SER A 148 -5.28 -1.91 -10.55
C SER A 148 -6.17 -1.37 -9.39
N GLN A 149 -6.54 -2.19 -8.39
CA GLN A 149 -7.26 -1.69 -7.21
C GLN A 149 -6.56 -0.49 -6.54
N GLY A 150 -5.23 -0.52 -6.49
CA GLY A 150 -4.43 0.58 -5.94
C GLY A 150 -4.57 1.87 -6.76
N GLY A 151 -4.74 1.75 -8.08
CA GLY A 151 -4.98 2.90 -8.97
C GLY A 151 -6.33 3.55 -8.72
N THR A 152 -7.38 2.76 -8.45
CA THR A 152 -8.69 3.27 -8.01
C THR A 152 -8.55 4.02 -6.70
N ALA A 153 -7.88 3.39 -5.73
CA ALA A 153 -7.65 3.97 -4.40
C ALA A 153 -6.83 5.26 -4.47
N ALA A 154 -5.79 5.32 -5.30
CA ALA A 154 -4.95 6.51 -5.42
C ALA A 154 -5.74 7.76 -5.80
N LEU A 155 -6.67 7.65 -6.76
CA LEU A 155 -7.52 8.78 -7.15
C LEU A 155 -8.57 9.11 -6.09
N THR A 156 -9.16 8.10 -5.45
CA THR A 156 -10.13 8.31 -4.38
C THR A 156 -9.48 9.00 -3.18
N LEU A 157 -8.31 8.52 -2.74
CA LEU A 157 -7.57 9.12 -1.64
C LEU A 157 -7.19 10.58 -1.95
N ALA A 158 -6.70 10.86 -3.15
CA ALA A 158 -6.35 12.24 -3.55
C ALA A 158 -7.58 13.16 -3.64
N ALA A 159 -8.73 12.65 -4.08
CA ALA A 159 -9.97 13.43 -4.14
C ALA A 159 -10.44 13.89 -2.75
N PHE A 160 -10.33 13.01 -1.74
CA PHE A 160 -10.85 13.28 -0.40
C PHE A 160 -9.81 13.78 0.61
N HIS A 161 -8.51 13.61 0.31
CA HIS A 161 -7.38 14.04 1.15
C HIS A 161 -6.38 14.91 0.37
N PRO A 162 -6.83 16.05 -0.21
CA PRO A 162 -6.01 16.89 -1.10
C PRO A 162 -4.83 17.56 -0.39
N ASP A 163 -4.89 17.73 0.92
CA ASP A 163 -3.79 18.20 1.74
C ASP A 163 -2.68 17.15 1.86
N ARG A 164 -3.02 15.88 1.87
CA ARG A 164 -2.05 14.76 1.91
C ARG A 164 -1.40 14.54 0.55
N PHE A 165 -2.19 14.58 -0.54
CA PHE A 165 -1.74 14.15 -1.86
C PHE A 165 -1.91 15.25 -2.92
N ARG A 166 -0.78 15.78 -3.41
CA ARG A 166 -0.75 16.70 -4.55
C ARG A 166 -0.64 16.00 -5.90
N TYR A 167 -0.19 14.75 -5.89
CA TYR A 167 -0.01 13.91 -7.07
C TYR A 167 -0.72 12.58 -6.89
N ALA A 168 -1.45 12.14 -7.91
CA ALA A 168 -2.07 10.83 -7.92
C ALA A 168 -1.84 10.10 -9.25
N GLY A 169 -1.27 8.90 -9.16
CA GLY A 169 -1.04 8.01 -10.30
C GLY A 169 -1.97 6.80 -10.28
N SER A 170 -2.74 6.61 -11.34
CA SER A 170 -3.59 5.42 -11.52
C SER A 170 -3.11 4.61 -12.72
N LEU A 171 -2.63 3.39 -12.46
CA LEU A 171 -2.16 2.47 -13.49
C LEU A 171 -3.17 1.33 -13.62
N SER A 172 -3.96 1.37 -14.68
CA SER A 172 -5.06 0.43 -14.96
C SER A 172 -6.07 0.32 -13.81
N GLY A 173 -6.38 1.44 -13.14
CA GLY A 173 -7.38 1.48 -12.07
C GLY A 173 -8.80 1.28 -12.61
N PHE A 174 -9.71 0.85 -11.72
CA PHE A 174 -11.15 0.78 -11.98
C PHE A 174 -11.78 2.12 -11.63
N LEU A 175 -11.93 3.02 -12.61
CA LEU A 175 -12.27 4.42 -12.33
C LEU A 175 -13.79 4.70 -12.32
N THR A 176 -14.62 3.66 -12.56
CA THR A 176 -16.08 3.70 -12.45
C THR A 176 -16.64 2.51 -11.66
N PRO A 177 -16.16 2.24 -10.42
CA PRO A 177 -16.55 1.04 -9.66
C PRO A 177 -18.06 1.01 -9.33
N ALA A 178 -18.75 2.13 -9.31
CA ALA A 178 -20.19 2.18 -9.10
C ALA A 178 -21.02 1.84 -10.35
N ALA A 179 -20.41 1.82 -11.56
CA ALA A 179 -21.11 1.43 -12.77
C ALA A 179 -21.48 -0.06 -12.74
N THR A 180 -22.69 -0.39 -13.22
CA THR A 180 -23.27 -1.75 -13.12
C THR A 180 -22.36 -2.86 -13.62
N THR A 181 -21.67 -2.66 -14.74
CA THR A 181 -20.75 -3.64 -15.29
C THR A 181 -19.49 -3.80 -14.44
N MET A 182 -18.92 -2.68 -13.95
CA MET A 182 -17.70 -2.67 -13.17
C MET A 182 -17.92 -3.22 -11.76
N ASN A 183 -19.00 -2.86 -11.08
CA ASN A 183 -19.27 -3.39 -9.75
C ASN A 183 -19.47 -4.91 -9.76
N GLY A 184 -20.15 -5.44 -10.79
CA GLY A 184 -20.33 -6.88 -10.97
C GLY A 184 -19.00 -7.60 -11.21
N ALA A 185 -18.11 -7.01 -12.01
CA ALA A 185 -16.79 -7.56 -12.26
C ALA A 185 -15.93 -7.54 -10.98
N ILE A 186 -15.91 -6.43 -10.24
CA ILE A 186 -15.20 -6.32 -8.96
C ILE A 186 -15.71 -7.38 -7.98
N ALA A 187 -17.03 -7.48 -7.80
CA ALA A 187 -17.62 -8.45 -6.89
C ALA A 187 -17.28 -9.90 -7.27
N ALA A 188 -17.39 -10.25 -8.56
CA ALA A 188 -17.05 -11.58 -9.06
C ALA A 188 -15.56 -11.92 -8.84
N GLY A 189 -14.66 -10.98 -9.16
CA GLY A 189 -13.22 -11.19 -8.98
C GLY A 189 -12.81 -11.31 -7.53
N MET A 190 -13.32 -10.46 -6.66
CA MET A 190 -13.05 -10.52 -5.23
C MET A 190 -13.56 -11.82 -4.60
N ALA A 191 -14.76 -12.28 -5.01
CA ALA A 191 -15.28 -13.56 -4.54
C ALA A 191 -14.46 -14.75 -5.07
N GLN A 192 -14.15 -14.77 -6.37
CA GLN A 192 -13.49 -15.90 -7.01
C GLN A 192 -12.04 -16.06 -6.60
N TYR A 193 -11.28 -14.97 -6.53
CA TYR A 193 -9.83 -15.00 -6.30
C TYR A 193 -9.44 -14.63 -4.88
N GLY A 194 -10.22 -13.80 -4.20
CA GLY A 194 -9.98 -13.36 -2.83
C GLY A 194 -10.81 -14.11 -1.78
N GLY A 195 -11.83 -14.86 -2.20
CA GLY A 195 -12.79 -15.46 -1.27
C GLY A 195 -13.56 -14.41 -0.46
N VAL A 196 -13.72 -13.20 -1.01
CA VAL A 196 -14.21 -12.03 -0.28
C VAL A 196 -15.60 -11.61 -0.79
N ASP A 197 -16.51 -11.36 0.16
CA ASP A 197 -17.83 -10.80 -0.15
C ASP A 197 -17.80 -9.26 -0.09
N THR A 198 -18.03 -8.61 -1.23
CA THR A 198 -18.09 -7.15 -1.34
C THR A 198 -19.25 -6.51 -0.58
N GLN A 199 -20.24 -7.29 -0.12
CA GLN A 199 -21.28 -6.80 0.77
C GLN A 199 -20.72 -6.32 2.12
N THR A 200 -19.61 -6.93 2.58
CA THR A 200 -18.91 -6.51 3.79
C THR A 200 -18.00 -5.31 3.57
N MET A 201 -17.68 -5.00 2.31
CA MET A 201 -16.85 -3.85 1.95
C MET A 201 -17.66 -2.55 2.00
N TRP A 202 -18.58 -2.37 1.05
CA TRP A 202 -19.36 -1.13 0.88
C TRP A 202 -20.88 -1.38 0.89
N GLY A 203 -21.29 -2.56 1.31
CA GLY A 203 -22.70 -2.97 1.29
C GLY A 203 -23.27 -3.15 -0.12
N PRO A 204 -24.60 -3.32 -0.21
CA PRO A 204 -25.30 -3.44 -1.49
C PRO A 204 -25.13 -2.19 -2.34
N VAL A 205 -24.88 -2.38 -3.65
CA VAL A 205 -24.68 -1.28 -4.62
C VAL A 205 -25.87 -0.31 -4.63
N GLN A 206 -27.08 -0.83 -4.40
CA GLN A 206 -28.34 -0.05 -4.38
C GLN A 206 -28.38 1.02 -3.26
N LEU A 207 -27.53 0.89 -2.23
CA LEU A 207 -27.44 1.90 -1.17
C LEU A 207 -26.57 3.09 -1.56
N GLY A 208 -25.98 3.10 -2.77
CA GLY A 208 -25.21 4.21 -3.29
C GLY A 208 -23.82 4.42 -2.65
N ARG A 209 -23.40 3.56 -1.73
CA ARG A 209 -22.11 3.70 -1.01
C ARG A 209 -20.90 3.48 -1.92
N TRP A 210 -21.08 2.69 -2.98
CA TRP A 210 -20.08 2.51 -4.03
C TRP A 210 -19.67 3.83 -4.70
N ASN A 211 -20.59 4.81 -4.76
CA ASN A 211 -20.29 6.13 -5.31
C ASN A 211 -19.21 6.88 -4.54
N ARG A 212 -19.07 6.66 -3.21
CA ARG A 212 -18.01 7.27 -2.39
C ARG A 212 -16.61 6.88 -2.88
N HIS A 213 -16.49 5.69 -3.46
CA HIS A 213 -15.23 5.09 -3.89
C HIS A 213 -15.06 5.09 -5.41
N ASP A 214 -15.85 5.91 -6.12
CA ASP A 214 -15.85 6.02 -7.58
C ASP A 214 -15.14 7.32 -8.02
N PRO A 215 -13.90 7.23 -8.55
CA PRO A 215 -13.16 8.40 -8.99
C PRO A 215 -13.89 9.24 -10.04
N ALA A 216 -14.67 8.61 -10.93
CA ALA A 216 -15.41 9.33 -11.96
C ALA A 216 -16.62 10.09 -11.42
N VAL A 217 -17.19 9.65 -10.29
CA VAL A 217 -18.23 10.41 -9.56
C VAL A 217 -17.61 11.65 -8.89
N HIS A 218 -16.36 11.56 -8.44
CA HIS A 218 -15.67 12.61 -7.70
C HIS A 218 -14.64 13.38 -8.51
N VAL A 219 -14.69 13.30 -9.82
CA VAL A 219 -13.74 13.98 -10.73
C VAL A 219 -13.68 15.50 -10.47
N GLN A 220 -14.79 16.12 -10.11
CA GLN A 220 -14.85 17.54 -9.76
C GLN A 220 -13.97 17.91 -8.56
N LEU A 221 -13.79 16.99 -7.59
CA LEU A 221 -12.89 17.24 -6.46
C LEU A 221 -11.43 17.25 -6.90
N LEU A 222 -11.03 16.31 -7.77
CA LEU A 222 -9.67 16.26 -8.32
C LEU A 222 -9.32 17.50 -9.14
N VAL A 223 -10.29 18.04 -9.90
CA VAL A 223 -10.14 19.29 -10.65
C VAL A 223 -10.07 20.50 -9.71
N ALA A 224 -10.98 20.58 -8.73
CA ALA A 224 -11.01 21.69 -7.76
C ALA A 224 -9.78 21.73 -6.85
N ASN A 225 -9.24 20.58 -6.50
CA ASN A 225 -8.02 20.43 -5.70
C ASN A 225 -6.73 20.71 -6.49
N ASP A 226 -6.84 20.88 -7.82
CA ASP A 226 -5.70 20.98 -8.73
C ASP A 226 -4.68 19.85 -8.58
N THR A 227 -5.16 18.63 -8.25
CA THR A 227 -4.30 17.45 -8.10
C THR A 227 -3.65 17.11 -9.43
N ARG A 228 -2.32 16.96 -9.46
CA ARG A 228 -1.61 16.46 -10.64
C ARG A 228 -1.90 14.99 -10.84
N LEU A 229 -2.44 14.61 -12.00
CA LEU A 229 -2.83 13.24 -12.31
C LEU A 229 -1.93 12.59 -13.36
N TRP A 230 -1.61 11.30 -13.17
CA TRP A 230 -1.04 10.42 -14.19
C TRP A 230 -1.92 9.20 -14.35
N ILE A 231 -2.58 9.06 -15.49
CA ILE A 231 -3.52 8.00 -15.78
C ILE A 231 -2.98 7.15 -16.93
N TYR A 232 -2.73 5.88 -16.65
CA TYR A 232 -2.30 4.90 -17.64
C TYR A 232 -3.26 3.71 -17.64
N SER A 233 -3.76 3.31 -18.81
CA SER A 233 -4.53 2.08 -18.96
C SER A 233 -4.48 1.62 -20.41
N PRO A 234 -3.74 0.52 -20.73
CA PRO A 234 -3.68 0.00 -22.07
C PRO A 234 -4.98 -0.74 -22.43
N SER A 235 -5.32 -0.76 -23.72
CA SER A 235 -6.33 -1.69 -24.24
C SER A 235 -5.67 -3.04 -24.46
N THR A 236 -6.08 -4.02 -23.69
CA THR A 236 -5.55 -5.37 -23.80
C THR A 236 -6.51 -6.26 -24.58
N LEU A 237 -5.99 -6.92 -25.60
CA LEU A 237 -6.71 -8.02 -26.25
C LEU A 237 -6.53 -9.34 -25.50
N THR A 238 -5.49 -9.41 -24.67
CA THR A 238 -5.20 -10.57 -23.82
C THR A 238 -4.71 -10.08 -22.45
N CYS A 239 -5.37 -10.51 -21.42
CA CYS A 239 -4.94 -10.28 -20.05
C CYS A 239 -4.31 -11.58 -19.54
N SER A 240 -3.07 -11.52 -19.09
CA SER A 240 -2.36 -12.68 -18.54
C SER A 240 -2.73 -12.96 -17.08
N ASP A 241 -3.44 -12.05 -16.44
CA ASP A 241 -3.95 -12.20 -15.08
C ASP A 241 -5.21 -13.09 -15.08
N PRO A 242 -5.36 -14.05 -14.16
CA PRO A 242 -6.63 -14.77 -13.94
C PRO A 242 -7.83 -13.84 -13.77
N ALA A 243 -7.66 -12.65 -13.20
CA ALA A 243 -8.68 -11.60 -13.17
C ALA A 243 -9.18 -11.17 -14.58
N ALA A 244 -8.37 -11.36 -15.62
CA ALA A 244 -8.73 -11.14 -17.02
C ALA A 244 -9.90 -11.97 -17.50
N MET A 245 -10.04 -13.16 -16.97
CA MET A 245 -11.10 -14.09 -17.36
C MET A 245 -12.50 -13.56 -17.06
N ILE A 246 -12.63 -12.44 -16.34
CA ILE A 246 -13.92 -11.81 -15.99
C ILE A 246 -14.14 -10.49 -16.74
N GLY A 247 -13.37 -10.21 -17.78
CA GLY A 247 -13.49 -8.97 -18.55
C GLY A 247 -12.94 -7.71 -17.84
N TYR A 248 -12.16 -7.86 -16.79
CA TYR A 248 -11.58 -6.76 -16.03
C TYR A 248 -10.74 -5.80 -16.87
N CYS A 249 -9.96 -6.34 -17.79
CA CYS A 249 -8.99 -5.53 -18.51
C CYS A 249 -9.66 -4.59 -19.50
N ASP A 250 -10.67 -5.06 -20.21
CA ASP A 250 -11.46 -4.23 -21.12
C ASP A 250 -12.26 -3.19 -20.33
N GLN A 251 -12.81 -3.59 -19.19
CA GLN A 251 -13.56 -2.68 -18.33
C GLN A 251 -12.66 -1.65 -17.66
N ALA A 252 -11.44 -2.02 -17.24
CA ALA A 252 -10.48 -1.08 -16.71
C ALA A 252 -10.20 0.04 -17.71
N GLN A 253 -9.88 -0.30 -18.96
CA GLN A 253 -9.65 0.70 -20.00
C GLN A 253 -10.92 1.51 -20.32
N GLY A 254 -12.08 0.88 -20.44
CA GLY A 254 -13.36 1.57 -20.64
C GLY A 254 -13.60 2.62 -19.56
N SER A 255 -13.40 2.24 -18.27
CA SER A 255 -13.57 3.15 -17.14
C SER A 255 -12.57 4.30 -17.15
N ASN A 256 -11.33 4.08 -17.62
CA ASN A 256 -10.33 5.15 -17.75
C ASN A 256 -10.65 6.12 -18.88
N ARG A 257 -11.27 5.64 -19.97
CA ARG A 257 -11.79 6.52 -21.04
C ARG A 257 -12.98 7.34 -20.55
N ASP A 258 -13.91 6.74 -19.81
CA ASP A 258 -15.04 7.46 -19.20
C ASP A 258 -14.55 8.54 -18.24
N PHE A 259 -13.56 8.21 -17.40
CA PHE A 259 -12.92 9.18 -16.52
C PHE A 259 -12.24 10.32 -17.32
N TYR A 260 -11.51 9.99 -18.41
CA TYR A 260 -10.91 10.99 -19.29
C TYR A 260 -11.95 11.96 -19.82
N HIS A 261 -13.08 11.47 -20.36
CA HIS A 261 -14.14 12.32 -20.90
C HIS A 261 -14.72 13.24 -19.82
N ARG A 262 -15.03 12.71 -18.63
CA ARG A 262 -15.52 13.51 -17.52
C ARG A 262 -14.50 14.57 -17.07
N TYR A 263 -13.25 14.18 -16.92
CA TYR A 263 -12.19 15.08 -16.47
C TYR A 263 -11.94 16.21 -17.49
N ARG A 264 -11.74 15.86 -18.76
CA ARG A 264 -11.38 16.83 -19.82
C ARG A 264 -12.57 17.62 -20.35
N ASN A 265 -13.65 16.89 -20.73
CA ASN A 265 -14.74 17.48 -21.51
C ASN A 265 -15.83 18.07 -20.61
N ASP A 266 -16.17 17.39 -19.52
CA ASP A 266 -17.26 17.86 -18.66
C ASP A 266 -16.77 18.88 -17.60
N MET A 267 -15.58 18.63 -17.01
CA MET A 267 -15.03 19.47 -15.93
C MET A 267 -13.93 20.43 -16.38
N GLY A 268 -13.44 20.36 -17.63
CA GLY A 268 -12.39 21.24 -18.13
C GLY A 268 -11.02 21.05 -17.47
N GLY A 269 -10.79 19.91 -16.82
CA GLY A 269 -9.54 19.61 -16.13
C GLY A 269 -8.34 19.58 -17.08
N ASN A 270 -7.24 20.21 -16.71
CA ASN A 270 -6.03 20.30 -17.54
C ASN A 270 -4.73 19.86 -16.85
N ASN A 271 -4.77 19.56 -15.55
CA ASN A 271 -3.63 19.12 -14.75
C ASN A 271 -3.49 17.59 -14.71
N ALA A 272 -3.55 16.93 -15.88
CA ALA A 272 -3.45 15.48 -15.98
C ALA A 272 -2.69 15.04 -17.23
N HIS A 273 -1.89 13.99 -17.08
CA HIS A 273 -1.33 13.20 -18.16
C HIS A 273 -2.20 11.95 -18.36
N PHE A 274 -2.61 11.67 -19.59
CA PHE A 274 -3.33 10.46 -19.96
C PHE A 274 -2.54 9.70 -21.01
N ASP A 275 -2.25 8.43 -20.72
CA ASP A 275 -1.61 7.47 -21.62
C ASP A 275 -2.53 6.24 -21.72
N LEU A 276 -3.32 6.18 -22.78
CA LEU A 276 -4.32 5.14 -23.04
C LEU A 276 -4.00 4.39 -24.34
N PRO A 277 -2.85 3.69 -24.41
CA PRO A 277 -2.37 3.10 -25.64
C PRO A 277 -3.22 1.93 -26.11
N VAL A 278 -3.15 1.66 -27.42
CA VAL A 278 -3.65 0.42 -28.00
C VAL A 278 -2.60 -0.67 -27.77
N GLY A 279 -3.01 -1.76 -27.11
CA GLY A 279 -2.11 -2.84 -26.73
C GLY A 279 -1.36 -2.56 -25.42
N GLY A 280 -0.95 -3.62 -24.75
CA GLY A 280 -0.31 -3.63 -23.44
C GLY A 280 -0.91 -4.72 -22.56
N GLN A 281 -0.49 -4.80 -21.31
CA GLN A 281 -0.91 -5.82 -20.38
C GLN A 281 -1.38 -5.20 -19.06
N HIS A 282 -2.28 -5.92 -18.35
CA HIS A 282 -2.70 -5.58 -16.99
C HIS A 282 -1.77 -6.27 -15.99
N ASP A 283 -0.50 -5.87 -15.95
CA ASP A 283 0.54 -6.53 -15.15
C ASP A 283 1.69 -5.60 -14.76
N TRP A 284 2.60 -6.13 -13.95
CA TRP A 284 3.78 -5.43 -13.46
C TRP A 284 4.78 -5.06 -14.56
N GLY A 285 4.80 -5.80 -15.66
CA GLY A 285 5.62 -5.48 -16.85
C GLY A 285 5.20 -4.18 -17.52
N SER A 286 3.94 -3.80 -17.38
CA SER A 286 3.38 -2.52 -17.85
C SER A 286 3.48 -1.42 -16.77
N TRP A 287 3.16 -1.72 -15.52
CA TRP A 287 3.07 -0.72 -14.45
C TRP A 287 4.44 -0.22 -13.96
N GLY A 288 5.43 -1.10 -13.86
CA GLY A 288 6.80 -0.71 -13.44
C GLY A 288 7.42 0.35 -14.36
N PRO A 289 7.43 0.17 -15.70
CA PRO A 289 7.86 1.20 -16.64
C PRO A 289 7.09 2.52 -16.53
N GLN A 290 5.81 2.49 -16.21
CA GLN A 290 5.01 3.71 -16.01
C GLN A 290 5.44 4.49 -14.77
N LEU A 291 5.82 3.80 -13.67
CA LEU A 291 6.37 4.48 -12.49
C LEU A 291 7.69 5.19 -12.84
N ALA A 292 8.54 4.58 -13.66
CA ALA A 292 9.77 5.20 -14.13
C ALA A 292 9.47 6.43 -15.03
N ALA A 293 8.51 6.31 -15.94
CA ALA A 293 8.11 7.39 -16.87
C ALA A 293 7.56 8.61 -16.13
N MET A 294 6.67 8.40 -15.14
CA MET A 294 6.09 9.52 -14.37
C MET A 294 7.05 10.15 -13.38
N SER A 295 8.18 9.53 -13.07
CA SER A 295 9.02 9.88 -11.91
C SER A 295 9.52 11.33 -11.93
N ALA A 296 9.84 11.89 -13.11
CA ALA A 296 10.29 13.28 -13.22
C ALA A 296 9.15 14.27 -12.96
N ASP A 297 7.98 14.04 -13.54
CA ASP A 297 6.76 14.84 -13.34
C ASP A 297 6.30 14.78 -11.87
N LEU A 298 6.26 13.58 -11.30
CA LEU A 298 5.91 13.32 -9.90
C LEU A 298 6.82 14.09 -8.95
N THR A 299 8.14 13.93 -9.10
CA THR A 299 9.11 14.55 -8.19
C THR A 299 9.15 16.08 -8.33
N ALA A 300 8.87 16.63 -9.50
CA ALA A 300 8.74 18.09 -9.69
C ALA A 300 7.49 18.64 -8.98
N THR A 301 6.42 17.85 -8.86
CA THR A 301 5.16 18.27 -8.26
C THR A 301 5.20 18.29 -6.73
N ILE A 302 5.87 17.32 -6.09
CA ILE A 302 5.84 17.15 -4.63
C ILE A 302 7.07 17.66 -3.88
N ARG A 303 7.96 18.36 -4.57
CA ARG A 303 9.15 19.00 -3.97
C ARG A 303 8.83 20.29 -3.25
#